data_7968873c648fd652487093e2cf82f858
#
_entry.id   7968873c648fd652487093e2cf82f858
#
_cell.length_a   1.000
_cell.length_b   1.000
_cell.length_c   1.000
_cell.angle_alpha   90.00
_cell.angle_beta   90.00
_cell.angle_gamma   90.00
#
_symmetry.space_group_name_H-M   'P 1'
#
loop_
_entity.id
_entity.type
_entity.pdbx_description
1 polymer ?
#
loop_
_entity_poly.entity_id
_entity_poly.type
_entity_poly.pdbx_seq_one_letter_code
_entity_poly.pdbx_strand_id
1 'polypeptide(L)'
;MVALFAALVYRVAAGNPGAGLVNAVRAKRAPAAPDMRFKVIWPHFETWPVKLRAAAEQGTLALSALRGYPVVLNFWASWCTPCEREAGLLAAAAKAKRGRVVFLGVDVHDFSGDARRFLGRHRVPFVAVGSGNSTSDRFGLVGLPETFYLDRHGRIRGMTRGQLSAAALRSQIEVAARG
;
A
#
# COMPACT_ATOMS: atom_id res chain seq x y z
N MET A 1 -20.08 30.35 -11.77
CA MET A 1 -19.80 30.46 -10.29
C MET A 1 -20.66 29.50 -9.47
N VAL A 2 -21.99 29.43 -9.66
CA VAL A 2 -22.89 28.55 -8.87
C VAL A 2 -22.57 27.07 -9.03
N ALA A 3 -22.25 26.59 -10.24
CA ALA A 3 -21.91 25.20 -10.50
C ALA A 3 -20.60 24.73 -9.80
N LEU A 4 -19.59 25.60 -9.74
CA LEU A 4 -18.33 25.33 -9.03
C LEU A 4 -18.53 25.25 -7.50
N PHE A 5 -19.39 26.13 -6.97
CA PHE A 5 -19.72 26.12 -5.54
C PHE A 5 -20.54 24.89 -5.16
N ALA A 6 -21.50 24.49 -6.01
CA ALA A 6 -22.29 23.27 -5.82
C ALA A 6 -21.42 22.01 -5.88
N ALA A 7 -20.44 21.95 -6.80
CA ALA A 7 -19.49 20.83 -6.89
C ALA A 7 -18.55 20.77 -5.68
N LEU A 8 -18.14 21.94 -5.14
CA LEU A 8 -17.32 22.00 -3.93
C LEU A 8 -18.11 21.56 -2.70
N VAL A 9 -19.34 22.05 -2.55
CA VAL A 9 -20.25 21.66 -1.46
C VAL A 9 -20.59 20.18 -1.54
N TYR A 10 -20.84 19.65 -2.75
CA TYR A 10 -21.06 18.20 -2.95
C TYR A 10 -19.84 17.36 -2.56
N ARG A 11 -18.62 17.77 -2.94
CA ARG A 11 -17.38 17.08 -2.53
C ARG A 11 -17.16 17.12 -1.03
N VAL A 12 -17.45 18.24 -0.39
CA VAL A 12 -17.35 18.38 1.09
C VAL A 12 -18.43 17.55 1.79
N ALA A 13 -19.66 17.52 1.27
CA ALA A 13 -20.78 16.77 1.83
C ALA A 13 -20.68 15.24 1.54
N ALA A 14 -20.13 14.85 0.39
CA ALA A 14 -19.92 13.44 0.03
C ALA A 14 -18.81 12.78 0.86
N GLY A 15 -17.98 13.57 1.56
CA GLY A 15 -16.87 13.09 2.38
C GLY A 15 -15.77 12.42 1.54
N ASN A 16 -14.64 12.11 2.18
CA ASN A 16 -13.60 11.28 1.57
C ASN A 16 -14.15 9.83 1.44
N PRO A 17 -14.26 9.24 0.22
CA PRO A 17 -14.80 7.90 0.02
C PRO A 17 -14.12 6.82 0.87
N GLY A 18 -12.85 7.03 1.22
CA GLY A 18 -12.09 6.13 2.08
C GLY A 18 -12.25 6.40 3.59
N ALA A 19 -12.94 7.46 4.01
CA ALA A 19 -13.10 7.77 5.44
C ALA A 19 -13.82 6.64 6.18
N GLY A 20 -14.85 6.05 5.56
CA GLY A 20 -15.55 4.89 6.11
C GLY A 20 -14.63 3.68 6.31
N LEU A 21 -13.73 3.43 5.36
CA LEU A 21 -12.71 2.38 5.45
C LEU A 21 -11.78 2.62 6.64
N VAL A 22 -11.21 3.81 6.72
CA VAL A 22 -10.28 4.20 7.81
C VAL A 22 -10.95 4.10 9.18
N ASN A 23 -12.19 4.58 9.30
CA ASN A 23 -12.97 4.49 10.55
C ASN A 23 -13.25 3.02 10.93
N ALA A 24 -13.54 2.15 9.96
CA ALA A 24 -13.73 0.73 10.20
C ALA A 24 -12.43 0.04 10.67
N VAL A 25 -11.27 0.41 10.09
CA VAL A 25 -9.96 -0.10 10.53
C VAL A 25 -9.66 0.33 11.95
N ARG A 26 -9.85 1.61 12.28
CA ARG A 26 -9.64 2.16 13.64
C ARG A 26 -10.54 1.48 14.66
N ALA A 27 -11.77 1.18 14.28
CA ALA A 27 -12.73 0.43 15.12
C ALA A 27 -12.47 -1.09 15.14
N LYS A 28 -11.34 -1.58 14.57
CA LYS A 28 -10.93 -3.00 14.50
C LYS A 28 -11.96 -3.92 13.82
N ARG A 29 -12.79 -3.38 12.92
CA ARG A 29 -13.83 -4.15 12.21
C ARG A 29 -13.26 -4.99 11.04
N ALA A 30 -11.96 -4.90 10.77
CA ALA A 30 -11.27 -5.61 9.70
C ALA A 30 -12.04 -5.55 8.33
N PRO A 31 -12.27 -4.36 7.76
CA PRO A 31 -12.95 -4.24 6.48
C PRO A 31 -12.15 -4.90 5.37
N ALA A 32 -12.80 -5.35 4.29
CA ALA A 32 -12.12 -5.78 3.09
C ALA A 32 -11.35 -4.60 2.47
N ALA A 33 -10.13 -4.85 2.01
CA ALA A 33 -9.39 -3.86 1.23
C ALA A 33 -10.11 -3.62 -0.11
N PRO A 34 -10.13 -2.37 -0.61
CA PRO A 34 -10.63 -2.09 -1.95
C PRO A 34 -9.90 -2.95 -2.98
N ASP A 35 -10.62 -3.75 -3.77
CA ASP A 35 -9.99 -4.48 -4.86
C ASP A 35 -9.66 -3.52 -5.98
N MET A 36 -8.38 -3.45 -6.32
CA MET A 36 -7.82 -2.55 -7.31
C MET A 36 -6.83 -3.29 -8.19
N ARG A 37 -6.76 -2.85 -9.44
CA ARG A 37 -5.76 -3.32 -10.39
C ARG A 37 -4.72 -2.22 -10.60
N PHE A 38 -3.46 -2.58 -10.50
CA PHE A 38 -2.31 -1.68 -10.56
C PHE A 38 -1.40 -2.04 -11.73
N LYS A 39 -0.69 -1.05 -12.27
CA LYS A 39 0.41 -1.26 -13.21
C LYS A 39 1.69 -1.58 -12.43
N VAL A 40 2.35 -2.69 -12.74
CA VAL A 40 3.66 -3.02 -12.14
C VAL A 40 4.72 -2.07 -12.73
N ILE A 41 5.45 -1.37 -11.85
CA ILE A 41 6.54 -0.46 -12.23
C ILE A 41 7.92 -0.98 -11.82
N TRP A 42 7.96 -1.95 -10.87
CA TRP A 42 9.17 -2.54 -10.32
C TRP A 42 8.97 -4.04 -10.06
N PRO A 43 9.30 -4.92 -11.02
CA PRO A 43 8.99 -6.35 -10.94
C PRO A 43 10.08 -7.13 -10.18
N HIS A 44 10.35 -6.78 -8.93
CA HIS A 44 11.32 -7.46 -8.08
C HIS A 44 10.62 -8.47 -7.17
N PHE A 45 10.78 -9.75 -7.46
CA PHE A 45 10.09 -10.86 -6.79
C PHE A 45 10.94 -11.60 -5.75
N GLU A 46 12.10 -11.06 -5.38
CA GLU A 46 13.07 -11.76 -4.53
C GLU A 46 12.48 -12.22 -3.18
N THR A 47 11.57 -11.42 -2.63
CA THR A 47 10.95 -11.69 -1.32
C THR A 47 9.55 -12.28 -1.43
N TRP A 48 8.98 -12.34 -2.64
CA TRP A 48 7.63 -12.82 -2.85
C TRP A 48 7.52 -14.36 -2.85
N PRO A 49 6.37 -14.90 -2.39
CA PRO A 49 6.05 -16.32 -2.58
C PRO A 49 6.08 -16.68 -4.07
N VAL A 50 6.71 -17.80 -4.41
CA VAL A 50 6.87 -18.25 -5.82
C VAL A 50 5.51 -18.33 -6.54
N LYS A 51 4.47 -18.81 -5.84
CA LYS A 51 3.11 -18.96 -6.38
C LYS A 51 2.45 -17.65 -6.83
N LEU A 52 2.90 -16.49 -6.30
CA LEU A 52 2.32 -15.19 -6.63
C LEU A 52 3.05 -14.46 -7.77
N ARG A 53 4.21 -14.93 -8.21
CA ARG A 53 5.02 -14.23 -9.22
C ARG A 53 4.27 -14.07 -10.54
N ALA A 54 3.62 -15.12 -11.03
CA ALA A 54 2.86 -15.11 -12.26
C ALA A 54 1.72 -14.06 -12.25
N ALA A 55 1.17 -13.73 -11.08
CA ALA A 55 0.09 -12.73 -10.96
C ALA A 55 0.55 -11.30 -11.33
N ALA A 56 1.84 -11.00 -11.24
CA ALA A 56 2.40 -9.67 -11.51
C ALA A 56 3.32 -9.64 -12.75
N GLU A 57 3.72 -10.78 -13.31
CA GLU A 57 4.63 -10.87 -14.47
C GLU A 57 4.04 -10.27 -15.74
N GLN A 58 2.70 -10.24 -15.86
CA GLN A 58 2.01 -9.64 -17.02
C GLN A 58 1.95 -8.10 -16.98
N GLY A 59 2.70 -7.46 -16.08
CA GLY A 59 2.78 -6.00 -15.97
C GLY A 59 1.59 -5.35 -15.25
N THR A 60 0.59 -6.10 -14.83
CA THR A 60 -0.52 -5.64 -13.99
C THR A 60 -0.74 -6.58 -12.81
N LEU A 61 -1.21 -6.04 -11.69
CA LEU A 61 -1.48 -6.78 -10.46
C LEU A 61 -2.83 -6.38 -9.90
N ALA A 62 -3.73 -7.34 -9.69
CA ALA A 62 -4.93 -7.16 -8.88
C ALA A 62 -4.59 -7.39 -7.41
N LEU A 63 -5.06 -6.51 -6.50
CA LEU A 63 -4.79 -6.67 -5.06
C LEU A 63 -5.39 -7.98 -4.53
N SER A 64 -6.54 -8.39 -5.07
CA SER A 64 -7.19 -9.67 -4.73
C SER A 64 -6.35 -10.91 -5.09
N ALA A 65 -5.42 -10.81 -6.04
CA ALA A 65 -4.51 -11.90 -6.39
C ALA A 65 -3.51 -12.25 -5.27
N LEU A 66 -3.34 -11.35 -4.28
CA LEU A 66 -2.44 -11.57 -3.14
C LEU A 66 -3.10 -12.36 -1.99
N ARG A 67 -4.39 -12.70 -2.10
CA ARG A 67 -5.06 -13.54 -1.10
C ARG A 67 -4.32 -14.86 -0.88
N GLY A 68 -4.39 -15.36 0.35
CA GLY A 68 -3.60 -16.50 0.81
C GLY A 68 -2.35 -16.08 1.60
N TYR A 69 -1.94 -14.82 1.51
CA TYR A 69 -0.79 -14.28 2.23
C TYR A 69 -1.13 -12.98 2.96
N PRO A 70 -0.52 -12.75 4.14
CA PRO A 70 -0.55 -11.42 4.75
C PRO A 70 0.19 -10.42 3.85
N VAL A 71 -0.31 -9.18 3.76
CA VAL A 71 0.24 -8.14 2.90
C VAL A 71 0.59 -6.89 3.71
N VAL A 72 1.80 -6.39 3.53
CA VAL A 72 2.20 -5.02 3.91
C VAL A 72 2.06 -4.16 2.66
N LEU A 73 1.03 -3.32 2.62
CA LEU A 73 0.70 -2.44 1.52
C LEU A 73 1.13 -1.02 1.90
N ASN A 74 2.26 -0.57 1.36
CA ASN A 74 2.87 0.72 1.68
C ASN A 74 2.65 1.73 0.56
N PHE A 75 2.00 2.84 0.86
CA PHE A 75 1.79 3.97 -0.05
C PHE A 75 2.92 4.99 0.13
N TRP A 76 3.57 5.35 -0.96
CA TRP A 76 4.77 6.17 -0.97
C TRP A 76 4.90 6.98 -2.26
N ALA A 77 5.88 7.90 -2.30
CA ALA A 77 6.32 8.60 -3.51
C ALA A 77 7.82 8.90 -3.42
N SER A 78 8.48 9.10 -4.55
CA SER A 78 9.93 9.38 -4.62
C SER A 78 10.32 10.73 -4.00
N TRP A 79 9.42 11.70 -3.98
CA TRP A 79 9.58 13.03 -3.40
C TRP A 79 9.27 13.09 -1.89
N CYS A 80 8.82 11.97 -1.31
CA CYS A 80 8.40 11.89 0.09
C CYS A 80 9.61 11.58 1.00
N THR A 81 10.17 12.58 1.67
CA THR A 81 11.32 12.43 2.58
C THR A 81 11.10 11.40 3.71
N PRO A 82 9.94 11.33 4.40
CA PRO A 82 9.71 10.25 5.37
C PRO A 82 9.67 8.85 4.74
N CYS A 83 9.22 8.72 3.48
CA CYS A 83 9.22 7.45 2.76
C CYS A 83 10.65 6.97 2.48
N GLU A 84 11.55 7.91 2.16
CA GLU A 84 12.96 7.62 1.98
C GLU A 84 13.60 7.04 3.26
N ARG A 85 13.29 7.64 4.41
CA ARG A 85 13.83 7.18 5.70
C ARG A 85 13.35 5.77 6.10
N GLU A 86 12.16 5.33 5.67
CA GLU A 86 11.65 3.99 6.00
C GLU A 86 11.94 2.91 4.95
N ALA A 87 12.41 3.29 3.75
CA ALA A 87 12.65 2.35 2.65
C ALA A 87 13.59 1.20 3.04
N GLY A 88 14.67 1.50 3.74
CA GLY A 88 15.61 0.50 4.24
C GLY A 88 15.00 -0.47 5.27
N LEU A 89 14.13 0.03 6.15
CA LEU A 89 13.39 -0.78 7.12
C LEU A 89 12.44 -1.76 6.41
N LEU A 90 11.68 -1.27 5.43
CA LEU A 90 10.77 -2.10 4.63
C LEU A 90 11.54 -3.18 3.85
N ALA A 91 12.67 -2.82 3.22
CA ALA A 91 13.52 -3.75 2.49
C ALA A 91 14.07 -4.87 3.41
N ALA A 92 14.56 -4.51 4.59
CA ALA A 92 15.05 -5.46 5.58
C ALA A 92 13.93 -6.40 6.09
N ALA A 93 12.77 -5.83 6.42
CA ALA A 93 11.61 -6.61 6.87
C ALA A 93 11.10 -7.57 5.78
N ALA A 94 11.04 -7.13 4.52
CA ALA A 94 10.66 -7.99 3.40
C ALA A 94 11.61 -9.17 3.24
N LYS A 95 12.92 -8.96 3.36
CA LYS A 95 13.92 -10.05 3.33
C LYS A 95 13.72 -11.03 4.50
N ALA A 96 13.51 -10.53 5.72
CA ALA A 96 13.29 -11.33 6.91
C ALA A 96 12.00 -12.17 6.86
N LYS A 97 10.97 -11.70 6.15
CA LYS A 97 9.67 -12.35 5.99
C LYS A 97 9.46 -13.01 4.61
N ARG A 98 10.55 -13.19 3.85
CA ARG A 98 10.55 -13.79 2.50
C ARG A 98 9.64 -15.02 2.42
N GLY A 99 8.78 -15.04 1.39
CA GLY A 99 7.87 -16.15 1.10
C GLY A 99 6.70 -16.32 2.07
N ARG A 100 6.65 -15.54 3.17
CA ARG A 100 5.60 -15.64 4.21
C ARG A 100 4.70 -14.42 4.28
N VAL A 101 5.23 -13.24 3.96
CA VAL A 101 4.50 -11.97 3.94
C VAL A 101 4.82 -11.27 2.63
N VAL A 102 3.80 -10.78 1.95
CA VAL A 102 3.95 -9.99 0.73
C VAL A 102 4.16 -8.53 1.10
N PHE A 103 5.23 -7.94 0.60
CA PHE A 103 5.41 -6.49 0.63
C PHE A 103 5.09 -5.94 -0.76
N LEU A 104 4.20 -4.96 -0.81
CA LEU A 104 3.79 -4.27 -2.03
C LEU A 104 3.90 -2.76 -1.82
N GLY A 105 4.77 -2.11 -2.58
CA GLY A 105 4.85 -0.66 -2.64
C GLY A 105 3.83 -0.10 -3.64
N VAL A 106 3.03 0.88 -3.24
CA VAL A 106 2.11 1.59 -4.11
C VAL A 106 2.58 3.02 -4.26
N ASP A 107 3.11 3.33 -5.43
CA ASP A 107 3.56 4.65 -5.81
C ASP A 107 2.35 5.53 -6.15
N VAL A 108 2.27 6.71 -5.52
CA VAL A 108 1.14 7.65 -5.68
C VAL A 108 1.63 9.05 -6.04
N HIS A 109 1.00 9.65 -7.05
CA HIS A 109 1.28 11.03 -7.47
C HIS A 109 2.75 11.28 -7.82
N ASP A 110 3.37 10.34 -8.54
CA ASP A 110 4.78 10.40 -8.89
C ASP A 110 5.01 10.15 -10.40
N PHE A 111 6.17 10.56 -10.90
CA PHE A 111 6.61 10.17 -12.22
C PHE A 111 7.30 8.80 -12.15
N SER A 112 6.89 7.87 -13.02
CA SER A 112 7.40 6.49 -13.00
C SER A 112 8.92 6.37 -13.15
N GLY A 113 9.58 7.36 -13.78
CA GLY A 113 11.03 7.45 -13.86
C GLY A 113 11.68 7.75 -12.51
N ASP A 114 11.10 8.69 -11.74
CA ASP A 114 11.58 9.06 -10.41
C ASP A 114 11.34 7.94 -9.41
N ALA A 115 10.16 7.33 -9.47
CA ALA A 115 9.80 6.16 -8.67
C ALA A 115 10.82 5.02 -8.87
N ARG A 116 11.16 4.66 -10.11
CA ARG A 116 12.16 3.62 -10.39
C ARG A 116 13.56 3.98 -9.89
N ARG A 117 13.98 5.25 -10.04
CA ARG A 117 15.27 5.71 -9.50
C ARG A 117 15.31 5.60 -7.98
N PHE A 118 14.23 5.97 -7.30
CA PHE A 118 14.09 5.79 -5.85
C PHE A 118 14.21 4.32 -5.44
N LEU A 119 13.43 3.42 -6.07
CA LEU A 119 13.44 1.99 -5.78
C LEU A 119 14.83 1.37 -5.99
N GLY A 120 15.53 1.77 -7.05
CA GLY A 120 16.90 1.33 -7.35
C GLY A 120 17.92 1.81 -6.31
N ARG A 121 17.88 3.11 -5.92
CA ARG A 121 18.78 3.65 -4.89
C ARG A 121 18.63 2.92 -3.55
N HIS A 122 17.40 2.60 -3.18
CA HIS A 122 17.09 1.92 -1.91
C HIS A 122 17.13 0.38 -2.02
N ARG A 123 17.48 -0.16 -3.20
CA ARG A 123 17.58 -1.61 -3.46
C ARG A 123 16.36 -2.36 -2.96
N VAL A 124 15.16 -1.85 -3.28
CA VAL A 124 13.88 -2.42 -2.84
C VAL A 124 13.70 -3.81 -3.44
N PRO A 125 13.58 -4.89 -2.60
CA PRO A 125 13.59 -6.28 -3.04
C PRO A 125 12.20 -6.87 -3.28
N PHE A 126 11.17 -6.02 -3.33
CA PHE A 126 9.77 -6.42 -3.51
C PHE A 126 9.11 -5.63 -4.62
N VAL A 127 7.96 -6.11 -5.08
CA VAL A 127 7.19 -5.49 -6.17
C VAL A 127 6.68 -4.11 -5.77
N ALA A 128 6.82 -3.14 -6.69
CA ALA A 128 6.12 -1.88 -6.58
C ALA A 128 5.26 -1.63 -7.82
N VAL A 129 4.15 -0.94 -7.58
CA VAL A 129 3.11 -0.64 -8.58
C VAL A 129 2.81 0.85 -8.59
N GLY A 130 2.45 1.37 -9.76
CA GLY A 130 1.92 2.72 -9.89
C GLY A 130 0.42 2.73 -9.68
N SER A 131 -0.08 3.77 -9.04
CA SER A 131 -1.51 3.97 -8.77
C SER A 131 -2.14 5.05 -9.64
N GLY A 132 -3.44 4.90 -9.91
CA GLY A 132 -4.26 5.98 -10.45
C GLY A 132 -4.80 6.91 -9.35
N ASN A 133 -5.34 8.07 -9.76
CA ASN A 133 -5.83 9.10 -8.83
C ASN A 133 -6.90 8.60 -7.84
N SER A 134 -7.75 7.65 -8.24
CA SER A 134 -8.79 7.10 -7.37
C SER A 134 -8.28 6.21 -6.23
N THR A 135 -7.01 5.79 -6.26
CA THR A 135 -6.44 4.88 -5.25
C THR A 135 -6.37 5.57 -3.88
N SER A 136 -5.85 6.79 -3.85
CA SER A 136 -5.76 7.60 -2.63
C SER A 136 -7.13 7.78 -1.97
N ASP A 137 -8.15 8.12 -2.77
CA ASP A 137 -9.51 8.31 -2.28
C ASP A 137 -10.12 7.03 -1.71
N ARG A 138 -9.96 5.90 -2.41
CA ARG A 138 -10.54 4.62 -1.99
C ARG A 138 -9.91 4.06 -0.71
N PHE A 139 -8.62 4.31 -0.48
CA PHE A 139 -7.94 3.95 0.76
C PHE A 139 -8.05 5.03 1.84
N GLY A 140 -8.57 6.21 1.53
CA GLY A 140 -8.71 7.32 2.47
C GLY A 140 -7.37 7.86 2.93
N LEU A 141 -6.40 7.93 1.99
CA LEU A 141 -5.08 8.49 2.29
C LEU A 141 -5.18 9.98 2.58
N VAL A 142 -4.47 10.43 3.58
CA VAL A 142 -4.38 11.86 3.95
C VAL A 142 -2.96 12.42 3.82
N GLY A 143 -1.98 11.54 3.57
CA GLY A 143 -0.58 11.92 3.40
C GLY A 143 0.29 10.71 3.11
N LEU A 144 1.61 10.90 3.04
CA LEU A 144 2.59 9.85 2.81
C LEU A 144 3.69 9.89 3.89
N PRO A 145 4.23 8.72 4.25
CA PRO A 145 3.77 7.38 3.89
C PRO A 145 2.53 6.96 4.68
N GLU A 146 1.73 6.06 4.12
CA GLU A 146 0.71 5.32 4.87
C GLU A 146 0.85 3.82 4.56
N THR A 147 0.75 2.97 5.58
CA THR A 147 0.90 1.53 5.44
C THR A 147 -0.33 0.82 5.97
N PHE A 148 -0.92 -0.05 5.16
CA PHE A 148 -2.03 -0.93 5.55
C PHE A 148 -1.52 -2.36 5.67
N TYR A 149 -2.06 -3.08 6.65
CA TYR A 149 -1.69 -4.46 6.94
C TYR A 149 -2.90 -5.36 6.71
N LEU A 150 -2.81 -6.19 5.67
CA LEU A 150 -3.89 -7.07 5.26
C LEU A 150 -3.62 -8.50 5.74
N ASP A 151 -4.67 -9.19 6.18
CA ASP A 151 -4.60 -10.62 6.42
C ASP A 151 -4.67 -11.43 5.11
N ARG A 152 -4.53 -12.75 5.22
CA ARG A 152 -4.60 -13.68 4.07
C ARG A 152 -5.94 -13.66 3.33
N HIS A 153 -7.00 -13.12 3.94
CA HIS A 153 -8.32 -12.97 3.33
C HIS A 153 -8.49 -11.61 2.64
N GLY A 154 -7.46 -10.74 2.67
CA GLY A 154 -7.49 -9.38 2.12
C GLY A 154 -8.27 -8.39 2.98
N ARG A 155 -8.44 -8.68 4.29
CA ARG A 155 -9.05 -7.76 5.24
C ARG A 155 -7.98 -6.91 5.91
N ILE A 156 -8.25 -5.62 6.07
CA ILE A 156 -7.32 -4.68 6.71
C ILE A 156 -7.40 -4.85 8.22
N ARG A 157 -6.32 -5.34 8.83
CA ARG A 157 -6.20 -5.59 10.27
C ARG A 157 -5.59 -4.42 11.03
N GLY A 158 -4.93 -3.52 10.31
CA GLY A 158 -4.31 -2.34 10.89
C GLY A 158 -3.80 -1.38 9.85
N MET A 159 -3.41 -0.19 10.30
CA MET A 159 -2.78 0.82 9.47
C MET A 159 -1.81 1.67 10.29
N THR A 160 -0.79 2.21 9.64
CA THR A 160 0.12 3.22 10.20
C THR A 160 0.12 4.44 9.30
N ARG A 161 -0.03 5.62 9.87
CA ARG A 161 0.14 6.91 9.20
C ARG A 161 1.47 7.52 9.58
N GLY A 162 2.19 8.03 8.58
CA GLY A 162 3.54 8.55 8.76
C GLY A 162 4.60 7.47 8.80
N GLN A 163 5.84 7.89 9.06
CA GLN A 163 7.03 7.04 9.02
C GLN A 163 6.93 5.85 9.99
N LEU A 164 7.30 4.66 9.51
CA LEU A 164 7.30 3.42 10.28
C LEU A 164 8.44 3.36 11.28
N SER A 165 8.16 2.82 12.46
CA SER A 165 9.18 2.27 13.36
C SER A 165 9.27 0.75 13.20
N ALA A 166 10.44 0.17 13.50
CA ALA A 166 10.65 -1.27 13.43
C ALA A 166 9.71 -2.05 14.38
N ALA A 167 9.41 -1.48 15.55
CA ALA A 167 8.50 -2.09 16.52
C ALA A 167 7.05 -2.11 16.00
N ALA A 168 6.57 -0.97 15.48
CA ALA A 168 5.23 -0.87 14.89
C ALA A 168 5.07 -1.83 13.71
N LEU A 169 6.02 -1.86 12.77
CA LEU A 169 6.00 -2.74 11.62
C LEU A 169 5.91 -4.22 12.04
N ARG A 170 6.75 -4.66 12.98
CA ARG A 170 6.72 -6.04 13.49
C ARG A 170 5.37 -6.40 14.10
N SER A 171 4.88 -5.58 15.01
CA SER A 171 3.60 -5.80 15.71
C SER A 171 2.43 -5.91 14.73
N GLN A 172 2.35 -4.99 13.76
CA GLN A 172 1.27 -4.98 12.77
C GLN A 172 1.33 -6.18 11.81
N ILE A 173 2.52 -6.61 11.39
CA ILE A 173 2.71 -7.83 10.59
C ILE A 173 2.19 -9.05 11.36
N GLU A 174 2.48 -9.16 12.66
CA GLU A 174 2.00 -10.27 13.48
C GLU A 174 0.47 -10.28 13.62
N VAL A 175 -0.15 -9.11 13.76
CA VAL A 175 -1.62 -8.98 13.78
C VAL A 175 -2.23 -9.45 12.45
N ALA A 176 -1.66 -9.02 11.33
CA ALA A 176 -2.13 -9.42 10.00
C ALA A 176 -1.92 -10.93 9.75
N ALA A 177 -0.83 -11.51 10.24
CA ALA A 177 -0.51 -12.92 10.04
C ALA A 177 -1.40 -13.88 10.85
N ARG A 178 -2.01 -13.41 11.95
CA ARG A 178 -2.93 -14.21 12.78
C ARG A 178 -4.38 -14.22 12.29
N GLY A 179 -4.78 -13.31 11.41
CA GLY A 179 -6.11 -13.25 10.79
C GLY A 179 -6.16 -14.05 9.51
#